data_2d8051efc9c62808af1c7f4afca4c89a
#
_entry.id   2d8051efc9c62808af1c7f4afca4c89a
#
_cell.length_a   1.000
_cell.length_b   1.000
_cell.length_c   1.000
_cell.angle_alpha   90.00
_cell.angle_beta   90.00
_cell.angle_gamma   90.00
#
_symmetry.space_group_name_H-M   'P 1'
#
loop_
_entity.id
_entity.type
_entity.pdbx_description
1 polymer ?
#
loop_
_entity_poly.entity_id
_entity_poly.type
_entity_poly.pdbx_seq_one_letter_code
_entity_poly.pdbx_strand_id
1 'polypeptide(L)'
;MAGNPTATRAGSAASRAPRQKLALAAMLFAVSMTFIDQTIVSIAAPNITAELGLSASGMQWVVNAYLLSLAAFFALGGRLSDIFGHRRIMLTGTLLFVVSSALCGAVPSGDFALTWLIVFRATQGLGAALMFPAALAVVIAVFPVERRGRALALFFGLSGALTAIGPLLGGWLTAWTWRAIFWVNVPVAVVAIVLTVLARVTESRRRERLDVVGAVLVAVGMGLGVLGFQQASSWGWSSVTTWACIVGGMVVLVLFYGYERRTAQPLIDFDVFRDRAFTIDSLVLFFAMLAFVPVFFFASVYAQVSLSASPNQAALFLLYFFIGFGIASQWGGKILDKRGARPAMKIGCALGAVGFYLWAQKLTDLSMHDQWPYAAMAGAGIGFLLAPASTDAVNRSIGASYGEVTGITQTVRNYAAAIGMAVFSTVLAHVSANRITDTLTERGLPPAEAEATAGRVAEAVTGHPDGRAPTGDGPVAKALQGAGDAIRMDFAEANQWVFYGMAIALAVAFLFALAHPGTRVTGKPPEE
;
A
#
# COMPACT_ATOMS: atom_id res chain seq x y z
N MET A 1 -59.46 11.19 0.08
CA MET A 1 -58.31 11.92 -0.44
C MET A 1 -57.10 11.01 -0.30
N ALA A 2 -56.72 10.32 -1.36
CA ALA A 2 -55.58 9.41 -1.37
C ALA A 2 -54.31 10.24 -1.70
N GLY A 3 -53.42 10.43 -0.70
CA GLY A 3 -52.16 11.12 -0.86
C GLY A 3 -51.21 10.35 -1.80
N ASN A 4 -50.70 11.03 -2.79
CA ASN A 4 -49.85 10.52 -3.85
C ASN A 4 -48.52 9.94 -3.31
N PRO A 5 -48.26 8.61 -3.36
CA PRO A 5 -47.09 7.98 -2.77
C PRO A 5 -45.79 8.29 -3.55
N THR A 6 -45.86 8.92 -4.72
CA THR A 6 -44.68 9.26 -5.54
C THR A 6 -43.96 10.52 -5.08
N ALA A 7 -44.62 11.48 -4.44
CA ALA A 7 -44.00 12.73 -3.95
C ALA A 7 -43.10 12.52 -2.74
N THR A 8 -43.44 11.55 -1.86
CA THR A 8 -42.61 11.23 -0.66
C THR A 8 -41.31 10.50 -1.01
N ARG A 9 -41.28 9.70 -2.09
CA ARG A 9 -40.04 9.03 -2.56
C ARG A 9 -39.05 9.99 -3.22
N ALA A 10 -39.52 10.98 -3.98
CA ALA A 10 -38.66 11.97 -4.64
C ALA A 10 -37.98 12.91 -3.65
N GLY A 11 -38.68 13.37 -2.61
CA GLY A 11 -38.11 14.20 -1.55
C GLY A 11 -37.03 13.50 -0.72
N SER A 12 -37.17 12.19 -0.46
CA SER A 12 -36.18 11.41 0.27
C SER A 12 -34.91 11.13 -0.55
N ALA A 13 -35.03 10.98 -1.87
CA ALA A 13 -33.90 10.76 -2.77
C ALA A 13 -33.07 12.04 -2.98
N ALA A 14 -33.71 13.18 -3.12
CA ALA A 14 -33.04 14.48 -3.28
C ALA A 14 -32.23 14.90 -2.04
N SER A 15 -32.66 14.53 -0.83
CA SER A 15 -31.92 14.81 0.41
C SER A 15 -30.77 13.82 0.70
N ARG A 16 -30.78 12.64 0.06
CA ARG A 16 -29.71 11.61 0.23
C ARG A 16 -28.47 11.87 -0.59
N ALA A 17 -28.60 12.37 -1.81
CA ALA A 17 -27.49 12.57 -2.74
C ALA A 17 -26.39 13.52 -2.20
N PRO A 18 -26.68 14.71 -1.61
CA PRO A 18 -25.66 15.57 -1.04
C PRO A 18 -24.95 14.93 0.16
N ARG A 19 -25.67 14.17 0.99
CA ARG A 19 -25.07 13.46 2.14
C ARG A 19 -24.12 12.33 1.71
N GLN A 20 -24.44 11.62 0.63
CA GLN A 20 -23.56 10.60 0.07
C GLN A 20 -22.22 11.19 -0.43
N LYS A 21 -22.28 12.30 -1.16
CA LYS A 21 -21.07 13.00 -1.64
C LYS A 21 -20.24 13.53 -0.48
N LEU A 22 -20.89 14.05 0.54
CA LEU A 22 -20.23 14.57 1.74
C LEU A 22 -19.53 13.47 2.53
N ALA A 23 -20.21 12.31 2.71
CA ALA A 23 -19.63 11.14 3.35
C ALA A 23 -18.41 10.61 2.56
N LEU A 24 -18.52 10.50 1.23
CA LEU A 24 -17.40 10.08 0.40
C LEU A 24 -16.22 11.05 0.50
N ALA A 25 -16.46 12.35 0.42
CA ALA A 25 -15.41 13.36 0.59
C ALA A 25 -14.75 13.26 1.98
N ALA A 26 -15.54 13.10 3.05
CA ALA A 26 -15.01 12.92 4.39
C ALA A 26 -14.07 11.71 4.50
N MET A 27 -14.47 10.57 3.92
CA MET A 27 -13.67 9.34 3.93
C MET A 27 -12.41 9.49 3.06
N LEU A 28 -12.51 10.19 1.93
CA LEU A 28 -11.35 10.51 1.09
C LEU A 28 -10.32 11.35 1.83
N PHE A 29 -10.74 12.42 2.51
CA PHE A 29 -9.82 13.23 3.33
C PHE A 29 -9.19 12.43 4.46
N ALA A 30 -9.96 11.59 5.16
CA ALA A 30 -9.44 10.77 6.23
C ALA A 30 -8.36 9.79 5.71
N VAL A 31 -8.67 9.03 4.67
CA VAL A 31 -7.78 8.00 4.14
C VAL A 31 -6.59 8.59 3.38
N SER A 32 -6.73 9.80 2.81
CA SER A 32 -5.62 10.49 2.14
C SER A 32 -4.40 10.67 3.03
N MET A 33 -4.61 10.95 4.32
CA MET A 33 -3.52 11.07 5.30
C MET A 33 -2.69 9.79 5.37
N THR A 34 -3.35 8.62 5.34
CA THR A 34 -2.66 7.32 5.40
C THR A 34 -1.77 7.09 4.17
N PHE A 35 -2.27 7.42 2.98
CA PHE A 35 -1.51 7.23 1.74
C PHE A 35 -0.38 8.24 1.55
N ILE A 36 -0.60 9.49 1.91
CA ILE A 36 0.44 10.53 1.88
C ILE A 36 1.54 10.18 2.89
N ASP A 37 1.17 9.78 4.11
CA ASP A 37 2.12 9.47 5.18
C ASP A 37 3.05 8.31 4.84
N GLN A 38 2.58 7.32 4.09
CA GLN A 38 3.41 6.17 3.65
C GLN A 38 4.62 6.58 2.80
N THR A 39 4.53 7.69 2.09
CA THR A 39 5.56 8.13 1.14
C THR A 39 6.30 9.39 1.58
N ILE A 40 5.62 10.29 2.29
CA ILE A 40 6.17 11.60 2.66
C ILE A 40 7.35 11.50 3.64
N VAL A 41 7.29 10.55 4.59
CA VAL A 41 8.30 10.39 5.65
C VAL A 41 9.63 9.94 5.08
N SER A 42 9.62 9.09 4.04
CA SER A 42 10.84 8.64 3.37
C SER A 42 11.62 9.79 2.72
N ILE A 43 10.91 10.81 2.23
CA ILE A 43 11.54 12.01 1.64
C ILE A 43 12.20 12.89 2.70
N ALA A 44 11.60 12.97 3.88
CA ALA A 44 12.13 13.77 4.99
C ALA A 44 13.20 13.02 5.81
N ALA A 45 13.38 11.72 5.58
CA ALA A 45 14.29 10.87 6.37
C ALA A 45 15.71 11.43 6.51
N PRO A 46 16.39 11.95 5.48
CA PRO A 46 17.73 12.54 5.63
C PRO A 46 17.76 13.73 6.59
N ASN A 47 16.76 14.62 6.51
CA ASN A 47 16.67 15.80 7.37
C ASN A 47 16.36 15.42 8.83
N ILE A 48 15.47 14.43 9.04
CA ILE A 48 15.16 13.89 10.38
C ILE A 48 16.42 13.27 10.99
N THR A 49 17.11 12.44 10.22
CA THR A 49 18.35 11.77 10.64
C THR A 49 19.44 12.77 11.02
N ALA A 50 19.64 13.79 10.19
CA ALA A 50 20.67 14.82 10.43
C ALA A 50 20.37 15.68 11.67
N GLU A 51 19.10 16.12 11.84
CA GLU A 51 18.72 17.00 12.96
C GLU A 51 18.66 16.27 14.31
N LEU A 52 18.16 15.03 14.33
CA LEU A 52 17.99 14.26 15.56
C LEU A 52 19.16 13.34 15.88
N GLY A 53 20.18 13.28 15.02
CA GLY A 53 21.34 12.41 15.21
C GLY A 53 21.01 10.90 15.16
N LEU A 54 19.99 10.50 14.38
CA LEU A 54 19.55 9.12 14.32
C LEU A 54 20.49 8.29 13.43
N SER A 55 20.65 7.00 13.77
CA SER A 55 21.29 6.05 12.86
C SER A 55 20.35 5.70 11.67
N ALA A 56 20.91 5.23 10.55
CA ALA A 56 20.13 4.75 9.41
C ALA A 56 19.14 3.63 9.83
N SER A 57 19.59 2.69 10.65
CA SER A 57 18.76 1.65 11.25
C SER A 57 17.64 2.22 12.13
N GLY A 58 17.94 3.25 12.95
CA GLY A 58 16.93 3.93 13.76
C GLY A 58 15.84 4.58 12.89
N MET A 59 16.23 5.26 11.81
CA MET A 59 15.27 5.87 10.88
C MET A 59 14.42 4.81 10.15
N GLN A 60 15.00 3.70 9.78
CA GLN A 60 14.26 2.56 9.21
C GLN A 60 13.19 2.04 10.18
N TRP A 61 13.51 1.95 11.48
CA TRP A 61 12.52 1.59 12.50
C TRP A 61 11.40 2.62 12.63
N VAL A 62 11.67 3.91 12.49
CA VAL A 62 10.64 4.95 12.49
C VAL A 62 9.63 4.74 11.35
N VAL A 63 10.10 4.40 10.15
CA VAL A 63 9.22 4.09 9.01
C VAL A 63 8.46 2.77 9.23
N ASN A 64 9.19 1.72 9.63
CA ASN A 64 8.63 0.38 9.79
C ASN A 64 7.63 0.27 10.94
N ALA A 65 7.78 1.03 12.03
CA ALA A 65 6.85 1.02 13.15
C ALA A 65 5.42 1.37 12.74
N TYR A 66 5.25 2.35 11.84
CA TYR A 66 3.95 2.71 11.28
C TYR A 66 3.36 1.56 10.43
N LEU A 67 4.14 1.06 9.46
CA LEU A 67 3.68 0.02 8.53
C LEU A 67 3.37 -1.29 9.25
N LEU A 68 4.19 -1.66 10.23
CA LEU A 68 4.02 -2.86 11.04
C LEU A 68 2.73 -2.79 11.88
N SER A 69 2.54 -1.67 12.59
CA SER A 69 1.33 -1.45 13.39
C SER A 69 0.08 -1.42 12.50
N LEU A 70 0.15 -0.74 11.36
CA LEU A 70 -0.91 -0.71 10.36
C LEU A 70 -1.31 -2.14 9.94
N ALA A 71 -0.33 -2.97 9.54
CA ALA A 71 -0.58 -4.33 9.08
C ALA A 71 -1.12 -5.25 10.19
N ALA A 72 -0.55 -5.15 11.40
CA ALA A 72 -0.93 -5.98 12.53
C ALA A 72 -2.39 -5.76 12.99
N PHE A 73 -2.86 -4.51 12.95
CA PHE A 73 -4.15 -4.14 13.50
C PHE A 73 -5.27 -3.91 12.48
N PHE A 74 -5.05 -4.12 11.19
CA PHE A 74 -6.08 -3.90 10.17
C PHE A 74 -7.33 -4.76 10.37
N ALA A 75 -7.18 -6.06 10.61
CA ALA A 75 -8.29 -6.98 10.84
C ALA A 75 -9.08 -6.59 12.09
N LEU A 76 -8.37 -6.25 13.17
CA LEU A 76 -8.96 -5.76 14.41
C LEU A 76 -9.75 -4.45 14.18
N GLY A 77 -9.19 -3.51 13.41
CA GLY A 77 -9.85 -2.25 13.06
C GLY A 77 -11.18 -2.45 12.33
N GLY A 78 -11.21 -3.38 11.39
CA GLY A 78 -12.44 -3.80 10.70
C GLY A 78 -13.48 -4.31 11.68
N ARG A 79 -13.13 -5.27 12.52
CA ARG A 79 -14.03 -5.88 13.50
C ARG A 79 -14.55 -4.88 14.55
N LEU A 80 -13.66 -4.03 15.06
CA LEU A 80 -14.06 -2.97 16.00
C LEU A 80 -15.06 -2.00 15.35
N SER A 81 -14.91 -1.72 14.05
CA SER A 81 -15.85 -0.84 13.34
C SER A 81 -17.25 -1.44 13.24
N ASP A 82 -17.36 -2.76 13.11
CA ASP A 82 -18.65 -3.45 13.07
C ASP A 82 -19.34 -3.47 14.43
N ILE A 83 -18.58 -3.72 15.50
CA ILE A 83 -19.11 -3.81 16.86
C ILE A 83 -19.49 -2.43 17.41
N PHE A 84 -18.59 -1.44 17.29
CA PHE A 84 -18.77 -0.13 17.91
C PHE A 84 -19.38 0.92 16.97
N GLY A 85 -19.49 0.62 15.68
CA GLY A 85 -20.03 1.47 14.64
C GLY A 85 -18.95 2.15 13.78
N HIS A 86 -19.13 2.07 12.48
CA HIS A 86 -18.15 2.53 11.48
C HIS A 86 -17.75 3.99 11.64
N ARG A 87 -18.75 4.88 11.88
CA ARG A 87 -18.49 6.31 12.07
C ARG A 87 -17.63 6.59 13.32
N ARG A 88 -17.90 5.90 14.43
CA ARG A 88 -17.17 6.11 15.69
C ARG A 88 -15.73 5.65 15.57
N ILE A 89 -15.53 4.44 15.06
CA ILE A 89 -14.17 3.88 14.90
C ILE A 89 -13.36 4.70 13.90
N MET A 90 -13.98 5.15 12.80
CA MET A 90 -13.35 6.06 11.85
C MET A 90 -12.90 7.36 12.53
N LEU A 91 -13.76 8.00 13.32
CA LEU A 91 -13.41 9.24 14.03
C LEU A 91 -12.34 9.01 15.10
N THR A 92 -12.43 7.93 15.87
CA THR A 92 -11.42 7.55 16.87
C THR A 92 -10.07 7.27 16.22
N GLY A 93 -10.07 6.51 15.09
CA GLY A 93 -8.85 6.24 14.32
C GLY A 93 -8.25 7.53 13.74
N THR A 94 -9.08 8.42 13.20
CA THR A 94 -8.62 9.74 12.69
C THR A 94 -8.01 10.58 13.81
N LEU A 95 -8.63 10.62 14.98
CA LEU A 95 -8.12 11.37 16.13
C LEU A 95 -6.79 10.78 16.62
N LEU A 96 -6.71 9.46 16.77
CA LEU A 96 -5.48 8.79 17.18
C LEU A 96 -4.35 9.02 16.17
N PHE A 97 -4.66 8.92 14.87
CA PHE A 97 -3.71 9.19 13.79
C PHE A 97 -3.17 10.62 13.86
N VAL A 98 -4.05 11.62 13.94
CA VAL A 98 -3.62 13.03 13.88
C VAL A 98 -2.90 13.47 15.15
N VAL A 99 -3.32 13.00 16.33
CA VAL A 99 -2.62 13.31 17.58
C VAL A 99 -1.22 12.70 17.56
N SER A 100 -1.09 11.43 17.16
CA SER A 100 0.20 10.77 17.04
C SER A 100 1.09 11.44 15.99
N SER A 101 0.51 11.86 14.86
CA SER A 101 1.22 12.61 13.82
C SER A 101 1.73 13.95 14.36
N ALA A 102 0.89 14.72 15.03
CA ALA A 102 1.30 15.98 15.63
C ALA A 102 2.44 15.81 16.65
N LEU A 103 2.40 14.73 17.44
CA LEU A 103 3.45 14.39 18.39
C LEU A 103 4.74 13.92 17.71
N CYS A 104 4.67 13.24 16.56
CA CYS A 104 5.86 12.97 15.74
C CYS A 104 6.53 14.29 15.28
N GLY A 105 5.75 15.27 14.85
CA GLY A 105 6.26 16.60 14.49
C GLY A 105 6.78 17.41 15.68
N ALA A 106 6.34 17.10 16.90
CA ALA A 106 6.76 17.76 18.14
C ALA A 106 7.85 16.98 18.88
N VAL A 107 8.57 16.07 18.21
CA VAL A 107 9.63 15.28 18.84
C VAL A 107 10.70 16.17 19.49
N PRO A 108 11.08 15.90 20.76
CA PRO A 108 12.15 16.61 21.42
C PRO A 108 13.52 16.14 20.88
N SER A 109 14.52 17.02 20.92
CA SER A 109 15.91 16.65 20.64
C SER A 109 16.51 15.88 21.80
N GLY A 110 17.42 14.92 21.52
CA GLY A 110 18.15 14.15 22.52
C GLY A 110 17.86 12.64 22.48
N ASP A 111 18.31 11.90 23.48
CA ASP A 111 18.34 10.43 23.50
C ASP A 111 16.94 9.76 23.36
N PHE A 112 15.89 10.46 23.74
CA PHE A 112 14.51 9.97 23.62
C PHE A 112 13.89 10.16 22.23
N ALA A 113 14.53 10.88 21.31
CA ALA A 113 13.96 11.22 20.01
C ALA A 113 13.56 9.97 19.20
N LEU A 114 14.44 8.97 19.14
CA LEU A 114 14.16 7.71 18.44
C LEU A 114 12.97 6.96 19.05
N THR A 115 13.00 6.75 20.36
CA THR A 115 11.92 6.04 21.06
C THR A 115 10.59 6.78 20.92
N TRP A 116 10.61 8.10 21.04
CA TRP A 116 9.45 8.95 20.82
C TRP A 116 8.85 8.75 19.42
N LEU A 117 9.67 8.86 18.38
CA LEU A 117 9.22 8.66 16.99
C LEU A 117 8.66 7.25 16.78
N ILE A 118 9.36 6.20 17.23
CA ILE A 118 8.89 4.82 17.09
C ILE A 118 7.52 4.61 17.74
N VAL A 119 7.35 5.07 18.99
CA VAL A 119 6.09 4.91 19.74
C VAL A 119 4.95 5.65 19.04
N PHE A 120 5.16 6.92 18.66
CA PHE A 120 4.09 7.68 18.02
C PHE A 120 3.87 7.28 16.55
N ARG A 121 4.85 6.75 15.86
CA ARG A 121 4.66 6.11 14.55
C ARG A 121 3.84 4.80 14.67
N ALA A 122 4.11 3.98 15.67
CA ALA A 122 3.30 2.79 15.93
C ALA A 122 1.85 3.13 16.29
N THR A 123 1.62 4.13 17.16
CA THR A 123 0.27 4.59 17.50
C THR A 123 -0.44 5.28 16.33
N GLN A 124 0.29 5.97 15.47
CA GLN A 124 -0.24 6.54 14.23
C GLN A 124 -0.68 5.43 13.26
N GLY A 125 0.12 4.34 13.12
CA GLY A 125 -0.23 3.16 12.35
C GLY A 125 -1.48 2.45 12.89
N LEU A 126 -1.63 2.34 14.20
CA LEU A 126 -2.87 1.84 14.83
C LEU A 126 -4.06 2.74 14.50
N GLY A 127 -3.90 4.06 14.56
CA GLY A 127 -4.95 5.01 14.16
C GLY A 127 -5.40 4.79 12.72
N ALA A 128 -4.44 4.60 11.79
CA ALA A 128 -4.73 4.30 10.38
C ALA A 128 -5.43 2.93 10.21
N ALA A 129 -5.02 1.91 10.97
CA ALA A 129 -5.62 0.58 10.96
C ALA A 129 -7.08 0.58 11.41
N LEU A 130 -7.45 1.46 12.35
CA LEU A 130 -8.83 1.67 12.76
C LEU A 130 -9.62 2.48 11.74
N MET A 131 -9.03 3.55 11.22
CA MET A 131 -9.68 4.53 10.35
C MET A 131 -10.01 3.96 8.98
N PHE A 132 -9.07 3.27 8.33
CA PHE A 132 -9.18 2.87 6.94
C PHE A 132 -10.33 1.88 6.68
N PRO A 133 -10.42 0.71 7.37
CA PRO A 133 -11.52 -0.23 7.13
C PRO A 133 -12.87 0.37 7.52
N ALA A 134 -12.92 1.18 8.58
CA ALA A 134 -14.13 1.88 8.98
C ALA A 134 -14.59 2.90 7.93
N ALA A 135 -13.67 3.66 7.33
CA ALA A 135 -13.97 4.61 6.25
C ALA A 135 -14.51 3.89 5.01
N LEU A 136 -13.90 2.76 4.64
CA LEU A 136 -14.37 1.96 3.50
C LEU A 136 -15.76 1.38 3.77
N ALA A 137 -16.01 0.87 4.97
CA ALA A 137 -17.32 0.37 5.39
C ALA A 137 -18.40 1.47 5.36
N VAL A 138 -18.07 2.71 5.75
CA VAL A 138 -18.97 3.87 5.60
C VAL A 138 -19.32 4.11 4.13
N VAL A 139 -18.34 4.10 3.22
CA VAL A 139 -18.61 4.29 1.78
C VAL A 139 -19.55 3.21 1.27
N ILE A 140 -19.29 1.95 1.62
CA ILE A 140 -20.13 0.82 1.19
C ILE A 140 -21.56 0.91 1.75
N ALA A 141 -21.71 1.30 3.02
CA ALA A 141 -23.01 1.43 3.67
C ALA A 141 -23.85 2.58 3.12
N VAL A 142 -23.22 3.68 2.69
CA VAL A 142 -23.91 4.88 2.21
C VAL A 142 -24.33 4.77 0.75
N PHE A 143 -23.60 3.99 -0.08
CA PHE A 143 -23.92 3.84 -1.50
C PHE A 143 -24.71 2.55 -1.78
N PRO A 144 -25.75 2.63 -2.65
CA PRO A 144 -26.46 1.44 -3.11
C PRO A 144 -25.54 0.54 -3.93
N VAL A 145 -25.82 -0.77 -3.94
CA VAL A 145 -24.95 -1.80 -4.55
C VAL A 145 -24.58 -1.46 -6.00
N GLU A 146 -25.53 -0.90 -6.78
CA GLU A 146 -25.36 -0.54 -8.18
C GLU A 146 -24.39 0.61 -8.43
N ARG A 147 -24.02 1.37 -7.38
CA ARG A 147 -23.12 2.54 -7.45
C ARG A 147 -21.86 2.38 -6.62
N ARG A 148 -21.71 1.27 -5.89
CA ARG A 148 -20.53 1.00 -5.04
C ARG A 148 -19.26 0.93 -5.86
N GLY A 149 -19.29 0.26 -7.02
CA GLY A 149 -18.13 0.15 -7.90
C GLY A 149 -17.58 1.51 -8.30
N ARG A 150 -18.42 2.46 -8.69
CA ARG A 150 -18.01 3.82 -9.02
C ARG A 150 -17.52 4.60 -7.81
N ALA A 151 -18.18 4.48 -6.65
CA ALA A 151 -17.77 5.16 -5.41
C ALA A 151 -16.40 4.66 -4.92
N LEU A 152 -16.18 3.35 -4.94
CA LEU A 152 -14.91 2.73 -4.56
C LEU A 152 -13.80 2.97 -5.59
N ALA A 153 -14.13 3.01 -6.88
CA ALA A 153 -13.19 3.41 -7.92
C ALA A 153 -12.68 4.86 -7.71
N LEU A 154 -13.56 5.78 -7.33
CA LEU A 154 -13.16 7.14 -6.95
C LEU A 154 -12.32 7.14 -5.66
N PHE A 155 -12.72 6.36 -4.67
CA PHE A 155 -12.01 6.22 -3.39
C PHE A 155 -10.58 5.70 -3.60
N PHE A 156 -10.39 4.58 -4.27
CA PHE A 156 -9.07 4.01 -4.53
C PHE A 156 -8.28 4.82 -5.57
N GLY A 157 -8.93 5.33 -6.61
CA GLY A 157 -8.27 6.12 -7.65
C GLY A 157 -7.67 7.42 -7.11
N LEU A 158 -8.44 8.16 -6.30
CA LEU A 158 -7.95 9.39 -5.68
C LEU A 158 -6.91 9.09 -4.60
N SER A 159 -7.11 8.05 -3.79
CA SER A 159 -6.14 7.64 -2.77
C SER A 159 -4.79 7.27 -3.40
N GLY A 160 -4.79 6.55 -4.53
CA GLY A 160 -3.56 6.27 -5.28
C GLY A 160 -2.89 7.55 -5.80
N ALA A 161 -3.66 8.48 -6.37
CA ALA A 161 -3.10 9.77 -6.83
C ALA A 161 -2.46 10.57 -5.66
N LEU A 162 -3.06 10.53 -4.48
CA LEU A 162 -2.52 11.20 -3.29
C LEU A 162 -1.22 10.56 -2.79
N THR A 163 -1.03 9.26 -3.01
CA THR A 163 0.27 8.59 -2.75
C THR A 163 1.38 9.19 -3.61
N ALA A 164 1.10 9.51 -4.87
CA ALA A 164 2.07 10.17 -5.75
C ALA A 164 2.36 11.63 -5.37
N ILE A 165 1.39 12.30 -4.76
CA ILE A 165 1.56 13.69 -4.28
C ILE A 165 2.44 13.72 -3.02
N GLY A 166 2.49 12.63 -2.25
CA GLY A 166 3.29 12.54 -1.02
C GLY A 166 4.74 13.01 -1.17
N PRO A 167 5.52 12.48 -2.13
CA PRO A 167 6.89 12.93 -2.36
C PRO A 167 7.01 14.41 -2.73
N LEU A 168 6.11 14.93 -3.57
CA LEU A 168 6.10 16.35 -3.96
C LEU A 168 5.80 17.26 -2.75
N LEU A 169 4.78 16.91 -1.98
CA LEU A 169 4.45 17.62 -0.74
C LEU A 169 5.60 17.48 0.29
N GLY A 170 6.19 16.30 0.38
CA GLY A 170 7.31 16.02 1.26
C GLY A 170 8.50 16.91 0.96
N GLY A 171 8.91 17.00 -0.30
CA GLY A 171 10.00 17.87 -0.73
C GLY A 171 9.71 19.35 -0.43
N TRP A 172 8.51 19.83 -0.74
CA TRP A 172 8.11 21.22 -0.50
C TRP A 172 8.01 21.56 1.00
N LEU A 173 7.39 20.69 1.80
CA LEU A 173 7.26 20.91 3.25
C LEU A 173 8.62 20.79 3.96
N THR A 174 9.46 19.86 3.56
CA THR A 174 10.80 19.64 4.15
C THR A 174 11.73 20.81 3.86
N ALA A 175 11.55 21.53 2.74
CA ALA A 175 12.30 22.76 2.46
C ALA A 175 12.01 23.86 3.48
N TRP A 176 10.85 23.84 4.12
CA TRP A 176 10.49 24.77 5.21
C TRP A 176 10.89 24.17 6.58
N THR A 177 10.34 23.00 6.91
CA THR A 177 10.72 22.18 8.06
C THR A 177 10.23 20.76 7.85
N TRP A 178 11.06 19.76 8.12
CA TRP A 178 10.62 18.37 8.02
C TRP A 178 9.45 18.04 8.97
N ARG A 179 9.31 18.74 10.07
CA ARG A 179 8.20 18.57 11.02
C ARG A 179 6.83 18.84 10.38
N ALA A 180 6.80 19.70 9.37
CA ALA A 180 5.57 20.05 8.65
C ALA A 180 4.94 18.86 7.94
N ILE A 181 5.72 17.80 7.58
CA ILE A 181 5.16 16.58 6.97
C ILE A 181 4.18 15.86 7.92
N PHE A 182 4.38 15.98 9.22
CA PHE A 182 3.49 15.43 10.24
C PHE A 182 2.34 16.39 10.56
N TRP A 183 2.62 17.70 10.64
CA TRP A 183 1.61 18.70 10.99
C TRP A 183 0.59 18.93 9.87
N VAL A 184 0.91 18.67 8.61
CA VAL A 184 -0.03 18.77 7.48
C VAL A 184 -1.26 17.86 7.66
N ASN A 185 -1.13 16.79 8.41
CA ASN A 185 -2.24 15.89 8.72
C ASN A 185 -3.29 16.56 9.64
N VAL A 186 -2.92 17.57 10.43
CA VAL A 186 -3.84 18.24 11.36
C VAL A 186 -4.99 18.95 10.63
N PRO A 187 -4.74 19.88 9.70
CA PRO A 187 -5.83 20.52 8.96
C PRO A 187 -6.64 19.55 8.12
N VAL A 188 -6.01 18.52 7.53
CA VAL A 188 -6.71 17.48 6.76
C VAL A 188 -7.66 16.68 7.65
N ALA A 189 -7.22 16.28 8.85
CA ALA A 189 -8.06 15.59 9.83
C ALA A 189 -9.24 16.44 10.31
N VAL A 190 -9.02 17.74 10.56
CA VAL A 190 -10.10 18.65 10.94
C VAL A 190 -11.18 18.68 9.85
N VAL A 191 -10.79 18.80 8.58
CA VAL A 191 -11.72 18.73 7.44
C VAL A 191 -12.46 17.40 7.41
N ALA A 192 -11.74 16.27 7.54
CA ALA A 192 -12.33 14.93 7.54
C ALA A 192 -13.36 14.76 8.67
N ILE A 193 -13.04 15.20 9.88
CA ILE A 193 -13.92 15.13 11.06
C ILE A 193 -15.17 16.00 10.85
N VAL A 194 -15.00 17.26 10.44
CA VAL A 194 -16.12 18.19 10.19
C VAL A 194 -17.05 17.63 9.13
N LEU A 195 -16.52 17.16 8.00
CA LEU A 195 -17.32 16.57 6.93
C LEU A 195 -18.04 15.30 7.40
N THR A 196 -17.40 14.46 8.23
CA THR A 196 -18.02 13.25 8.80
C THR A 196 -19.18 13.59 9.74
N VAL A 197 -19.04 14.65 10.55
CA VAL A 197 -20.11 15.11 11.44
C VAL A 197 -21.28 15.67 10.62
N LEU A 198 -21.00 16.48 9.61
CA LEU A 198 -22.01 17.06 8.73
C LEU A 198 -22.73 16.03 7.86
N ALA A 199 -22.04 14.98 7.43
CA ALA A 199 -22.63 13.90 6.61
C ALA A 199 -23.70 13.10 7.37
N ARG A 200 -23.69 13.16 8.71
CA ARG A 200 -24.66 12.45 9.59
C ARG A 200 -24.84 10.98 9.19
N VAL A 201 -23.72 10.29 8.97
CA VAL A 201 -23.72 8.88 8.61
C VAL A 201 -24.44 8.08 9.69
N THR A 202 -25.44 7.28 9.28
CA THR A 202 -26.19 6.42 10.19
C THR A 202 -25.28 5.31 10.70
N GLU A 203 -25.24 5.09 12.01
CA GLU A 203 -24.44 4.03 12.61
C GLU A 203 -25.15 2.68 12.47
N SER A 204 -24.47 1.71 11.93
CA SER A 204 -24.82 0.29 12.04
C SER A 204 -23.91 -0.33 13.08
N ARG A 205 -24.46 -1.07 14.02
CA ARG A 205 -23.71 -1.75 15.09
C ARG A 205 -24.20 -3.17 15.19
N ARG A 206 -23.27 -4.08 15.35
CA ARG A 206 -23.57 -5.45 15.76
C ARG A 206 -23.33 -5.60 17.27
N ARG A 207 -24.29 -6.18 17.99
CA ARG A 207 -24.12 -6.52 19.40
C ARG A 207 -23.41 -7.86 19.53
N GLU A 208 -22.12 -7.87 19.27
CA GLU A 208 -21.27 -9.05 19.36
C GLU A 208 -20.12 -8.78 20.34
N ARG A 209 -19.57 -9.84 20.92
CA ARG A 209 -18.39 -9.72 21.80
C ARG A 209 -17.12 -9.71 20.95
N LEU A 210 -16.14 -8.93 21.38
CA LEU A 210 -14.82 -8.92 20.75
C LEU A 210 -14.08 -10.18 21.16
N ASP A 211 -13.60 -10.93 20.17
CA ASP A 211 -12.62 -12.01 20.39
C ASP A 211 -11.23 -11.41 20.60
N VAL A 212 -10.86 -11.22 21.85
CA VAL A 212 -9.56 -10.65 22.24
C VAL A 212 -8.43 -11.61 21.91
N VAL A 213 -8.64 -12.93 22.07
CA VAL A 213 -7.60 -13.93 21.81
C VAL A 213 -7.31 -14.00 20.32
N GLY A 214 -8.35 -14.09 19.47
CA GLY A 214 -8.20 -14.02 18.01
C GLY A 214 -7.53 -12.72 17.56
N ALA A 215 -7.91 -11.57 18.15
CA ALA A 215 -7.29 -10.28 17.86
C ALA A 215 -5.79 -10.24 18.17
N VAL A 216 -5.36 -10.80 19.30
CA VAL A 216 -3.94 -10.90 19.66
C VAL A 216 -3.21 -11.86 18.74
N LEU A 217 -3.78 -13.03 18.45
CA LEU A 217 -3.15 -14.01 17.56
C LEU A 217 -2.94 -13.45 16.15
N VAL A 218 -3.97 -12.81 15.55
CA VAL A 218 -3.81 -12.24 14.20
C VAL A 218 -2.83 -11.06 14.21
N ALA A 219 -2.86 -10.19 15.23
CA ALA A 219 -1.95 -9.06 15.33
C ALA A 219 -0.49 -9.52 15.47
N VAL A 220 -0.21 -10.51 16.33
CA VAL A 220 1.13 -11.07 16.53
C VAL A 220 1.59 -11.83 15.28
N GLY A 221 0.73 -12.68 14.72
CA GLY A 221 1.07 -13.47 13.53
C GLY A 221 1.35 -12.60 12.31
N MET A 222 0.50 -11.61 12.05
CA MET A 222 0.70 -10.64 10.98
C MET A 222 1.92 -9.75 11.24
N GLY A 223 2.05 -9.25 12.47
CA GLY A 223 3.16 -8.40 12.87
C GLY A 223 4.51 -9.09 12.67
N LEU A 224 4.66 -10.33 13.17
CA LEU A 224 5.90 -11.11 13.00
C LEU A 224 6.18 -11.40 11.53
N GLY A 225 5.18 -11.86 10.76
CA GLY A 225 5.36 -12.17 9.35
C GLY A 225 5.79 -10.95 8.52
N VAL A 226 5.09 -9.83 8.69
CA VAL A 226 5.42 -8.56 8.01
C VAL A 226 6.80 -8.05 8.45
N LEU A 227 7.13 -8.11 9.75
CA LEU A 227 8.44 -7.74 10.28
C LEU A 227 9.55 -8.57 9.65
N GLY A 228 9.39 -9.90 9.59
CA GLY A 228 10.37 -10.78 8.99
C GLY A 228 10.63 -10.44 7.51
N PHE A 229 9.58 -10.20 6.73
CA PHE A 229 9.73 -9.78 5.33
C PHE A 229 10.32 -8.38 5.18
N GLN A 230 9.88 -7.39 5.94
CA GLN A 230 10.42 -6.02 5.87
C GLN A 230 11.89 -5.94 6.24
N GLN A 231 12.32 -6.76 7.19
CA GLN A 231 13.71 -6.76 7.68
C GLN A 231 14.60 -7.76 6.94
N ALA A 232 14.07 -8.58 6.03
CA ALA A 232 14.84 -9.57 5.29
C ALA A 232 16.02 -8.96 4.51
N SER A 233 15.86 -7.74 3.99
CA SER A 233 16.94 -7.00 3.30
C SER A 233 18.04 -6.53 4.23
N SER A 234 17.71 -6.22 5.51
CA SER A 234 18.67 -5.69 6.50
C SER A 234 19.30 -6.79 7.34
N TRP A 235 18.51 -7.76 7.78
CA TRP A 235 19.01 -8.90 8.59
C TRP A 235 19.63 -10.01 7.73
N GLY A 236 19.29 -10.05 6.43
CA GLY A 236 19.67 -11.10 5.50
C GLY A 236 18.74 -12.32 5.55
N TRP A 237 18.64 -13.00 4.42
CA TRP A 237 17.86 -14.25 4.30
C TRP A 237 18.52 -15.46 4.98
N SER A 238 19.81 -15.40 5.28
CA SER A 238 20.51 -16.42 6.06
C SER A 238 20.32 -16.27 7.57
N SER A 239 19.75 -15.14 8.02
CA SER A 239 19.56 -14.84 9.45
C SER A 239 18.46 -15.72 10.06
N VAL A 240 18.78 -16.34 11.20
CA VAL A 240 17.81 -17.08 12.02
C VAL A 240 16.67 -16.18 12.46
N THR A 241 16.94 -14.91 12.76
CA THR A 241 15.92 -13.94 13.19
C THR A 241 14.88 -13.68 12.11
N THR A 242 15.29 -13.55 10.83
CA THR A 242 14.40 -13.38 9.69
C THR A 242 13.42 -14.55 9.60
N TRP A 243 13.95 -15.77 9.60
CA TRP A 243 13.12 -16.99 9.50
C TRP A 243 12.30 -17.23 10.77
N ALA A 244 12.82 -16.93 11.96
CA ALA A 244 12.06 -17.04 13.20
C ALA A 244 10.83 -16.12 13.18
N CYS A 245 10.94 -14.90 12.66
CA CYS A 245 9.81 -13.99 12.48
C CYS A 245 8.83 -14.50 11.42
N ILE A 246 9.30 -14.91 10.23
CA ILE A 246 8.43 -15.39 9.14
C ILE A 246 7.71 -16.68 9.54
N VAL A 247 8.46 -17.70 9.98
CA VAL A 247 7.91 -19.00 10.36
C VAL A 247 7.09 -18.89 11.64
N GLY A 248 7.58 -18.13 12.66
CA GLY A 248 6.84 -17.87 13.89
C GLY A 248 5.51 -17.15 13.61
N GLY A 249 5.53 -16.15 12.74
CA GLY A 249 4.30 -15.47 12.29
C GLY A 249 3.34 -16.42 11.60
N MET A 250 3.83 -17.28 10.70
CA MET A 250 3.01 -18.28 10.01
C MET A 250 2.41 -19.30 11.00
N VAL A 251 3.21 -19.80 11.95
CA VAL A 251 2.72 -20.73 13.00
C VAL A 251 1.60 -20.07 13.82
N VAL A 252 1.79 -18.82 14.23
CA VAL A 252 0.74 -18.08 14.97
C VAL A 252 -0.52 -17.88 14.13
N LEU A 253 -0.40 -17.61 12.83
CA LEU A 253 -1.56 -17.51 11.92
C LEU A 253 -2.26 -18.87 11.72
N VAL A 254 -1.54 -19.98 11.70
CA VAL A 254 -2.14 -21.32 11.68
C VAL A 254 -2.88 -21.61 13.00
N LEU A 255 -2.28 -21.25 14.14
CA LEU A 255 -2.95 -21.34 15.44
C LEU A 255 -4.19 -20.44 15.50
N PHE A 256 -4.12 -19.23 14.99
CA PHE A 256 -5.26 -18.32 14.85
C PHE A 256 -6.38 -18.97 14.05
N TYR A 257 -6.07 -19.52 12.86
CA TYR A 257 -7.06 -20.25 12.05
C TYR A 257 -7.72 -21.40 12.80
N GLY A 258 -6.92 -22.23 13.51
CA GLY A 258 -7.43 -23.36 14.29
C GLY A 258 -8.30 -22.93 15.48
N TYR A 259 -7.97 -21.78 16.10
CA TYR A 259 -8.72 -21.20 17.20
C TYR A 259 -10.07 -20.62 16.72
N GLU A 260 -10.05 -19.78 15.67
CA GLU A 260 -11.24 -19.14 15.08
C GLU A 260 -12.30 -20.15 14.64
N ARG A 261 -11.87 -21.28 14.07
CA ARG A 261 -12.79 -22.36 13.67
C ARG A 261 -13.55 -23.02 14.83
N ARG A 262 -13.11 -22.80 16.07
CA ARG A 262 -13.73 -23.35 17.30
C ARG A 262 -14.45 -22.28 18.10
N THR A 263 -14.26 -21.03 17.76
CA THR A 263 -14.82 -19.87 18.49
C THR A 263 -16.25 -19.60 18.03
N ALA A 264 -17.17 -19.39 18.97
CA ALA A 264 -18.59 -19.15 18.66
C ALA A 264 -18.84 -17.77 18.01
N GLN A 265 -18.00 -16.79 18.28
CA GLN A 265 -18.06 -15.44 17.69
C GLN A 265 -16.65 -15.07 17.19
N PRO A 266 -16.24 -15.63 16.05
CA PRO A 266 -14.89 -15.44 15.53
C PRO A 266 -14.65 -13.99 15.13
N LEU A 267 -13.38 -13.55 15.21
CA LEU A 267 -12.92 -12.27 14.66
C LEU A 267 -13.06 -12.26 13.15
N ILE A 268 -12.69 -13.38 12.53
CA ILE A 268 -12.74 -13.62 11.09
C ILE A 268 -13.51 -14.92 10.84
N ASP A 269 -14.65 -14.81 10.15
CA ASP A 269 -15.38 -15.98 9.68
C ASP A 269 -14.74 -16.54 8.41
N PHE A 270 -13.98 -17.63 8.54
CA PHE A 270 -13.33 -18.27 7.42
C PHE A 270 -14.31 -18.94 6.43
N ASP A 271 -15.58 -19.06 6.75
CA ASP A 271 -16.59 -19.57 5.81
C ASP A 271 -16.79 -18.64 4.60
N VAL A 272 -16.40 -17.37 4.71
CA VAL A 272 -16.34 -16.42 3.58
C VAL A 272 -15.45 -16.95 2.45
N PHE A 273 -14.37 -17.69 2.75
CA PHE A 273 -13.50 -18.31 1.74
C PHE A 273 -14.10 -19.53 1.04
N ARG A 274 -15.26 -20.04 1.47
CA ARG A 274 -16.03 -21.05 0.73
C ARG A 274 -16.66 -20.47 -0.53
N ASP A 275 -16.92 -19.16 -0.57
CA ASP A 275 -17.29 -18.50 -1.83
C ASP A 275 -16.06 -18.44 -2.74
N ARG A 276 -16.16 -19.20 -3.85
CA ARG A 276 -15.11 -19.29 -4.87
C ARG A 276 -14.76 -17.91 -5.44
N ALA A 277 -15.72 -17.02 -5.59
CA ALA A 277 -15.47 -15.71 -6.14
C ALA A 277 -14.70 -14.83 -5.15
N PHE A 278 -15.08 -14.83 -3.86
CA PHE A 278 -14.34 -14.13 -2.81
C PHE A 278 -12.88 -14.59 -2.71
N THR A 279 -12.66 -15.91 -2.77
CA THR A 279 -11.31 -16.47 -2.74
C THR A 279 -10.48 -16.03 -3.95
N ILE A 280 -11.07 -16.05 -5.15
CA ILE A 280 -10.41 -15.59 -6.38
C ILE A 280 -10.13 -14.08 -6.31
N ASP A 281 -11.07 -13.26 -5.87
CA ASP A 281 -10.86 -11.82 -5.68
C ASP A 281 -9.70 -11.54 -4.72
N SER A 282 -9.64 -12.28 -3.61
CA SER A 282 -8.54 -12.17 -2.63
C SER A 282 -7.19 -12.57 -3.22
N LEU A 283 -7.14 -13.63 -4.05
CA LEU A 283 -5.93 -14.05 -4.75
C LEU A 283 -5.50 -13.03 -5.82
N VAL A 284 -6.45 -12.50 -6.60
CA VAL A 284 -6.15 -11.43 -7.57
C VAL A 284 -5.60 -10.19 -6.86
N LEU A 285 -6.19 -9.80 -5.73
CA LEU A 285 -5.69 -8.69 -4.91
C LEU A 285 -4.30 -8.98 -4.33
N PHE A 286 -4.05 -10.21 -3.88
CA PHE A 286 -2.74 -10.63 -3.38
C PHE A 286 -1.65 -10.44 -4.45
N PHE A 287 -1.82 -11.04 -5.62
CA PHE A 287 -0.83 -10.96 -6.69
C PHE A 287 -0.71 -9.54 -7.28
N ALA A 288 -1.80 -8.75 -7.31
CA ALA A 288 -1.73 -7.36 -7.71
C ALA A 288 -0.92 -6.51 -6.73
N MET A 289 -1.02 -6.78 -5.43
CA MET A 289 -0.28 -6.02 -4.40
C MET A 289 1.20 -6.39 -4.32
N LEU A 290 1.60 -7.59 -4.77
CA LEU A 290 3.01 -7.91 -4.97
C LEU A 290 3.70 -6.91 -5.91
N ALA A 291 2.96 -6.34 -6.87
CA ALA A 291 3.50 -5.36 -7.83
C ALA A 291 3.19 -3.91 -7.44
N PHE A 292 1.97 -3.63 -6.96
CA PHE A 292 1.46 -2.26 -6.79
C PHE A 292 2.24 -1.42 -5.78
N VAL A 293 2.53 -1.96 -4.60
CA VAL A 293 3.26 -1.20 -3.59
C VAL A 293 4.76 -1.12 -3.91
N PRO A 294 5.43 -2.22 -4.30
CA PRO A 294 6.84 -2.17 -4.64
C PRO A 294 7.17 -1.24 -5.81
N VAL A 295 6.29 -1.07 -6.80
CA VAL A 295 6.59 -0.21 -7.96
C VAL A 295 6.93 1.22 -7.55
N PHE A 296 6.35 1.74 -6.46
CA PHE A 296 6.63 3.11 -6.00
C PHE A 296 8.08 3.26 -5.56
N PHE A 297 8.60 2.26 -4.85
CA PHE A 297 9.98 2.24 -4.41
C PHE A 297 10.93 2.02 -5.60
N PHE A 298 10.74 0.93 -6.33
CA PHE A 298 11.70 0.53 -7.38
C PHE A 298 11.73 1.50 -8.55
N ALA A 299 10.60 2.04 -8.99
CA ALA A 299 10.59 3.06 -10.06
C ALA A 299 11.21 4.38 -9.57
N SER A 300 11.03 4.76 -8.30
CA SER A 300 11.66 5.95 -7.73
C SER A 300 13.17 5.79 -7.63
N VAL A 301 13.65 4.66 -7.11
CA VAL A 301 15.08 4.37 -6.97
C VAL A 301 15.73 4.27 -8.36
N TYR A 302 15.09 3.58 -9.31
CA TYR A 302 15.56 3.53 -10.70
C TYR A 302 15.72 4.94 -11.31
N ALA A 303 14.71 5.80 -11.13
CA ALA A 303 14.78 7.16 -11.68
C ALA A 303 15.93 7.96 -11.05
N GLN A 304 16.17 7.82 -9.76
CA GLN A 304 17.24 8.55 -9.08
C GLN A 304 18.63 8.00 -9.41
N VAL A 305 18.79 6.69 -9.48
CA VAL A 305 20.08 6.03 -9.71
C VAL A 305 20.42 5.96 -11.19
N SER A 306 19.58 5.31 -11.99
CA SER A 306 19.88 5.06 -13.41
C SER A 306 19.69 6.31 -14.27
N LEU A 307 18.64 7.11 -14.02
CA LEU A 307 18.37 8.33 -14.78
C LEU A 307 18.98 9.59 -14.13
N SER A 308 19.63 9.47 -12.98
CA SER A 308 20.19 10.62 -12.21
C SER A 308 19.17 11.74 -11.97
N ALA A 309 17.90 11.35 -11.83
CA ALA A 309 16.81 12.27 -11.60
C ALA A 309 16.81 12.78 -10.14
N SER A 310 16.46 14.04 -9.96
CA SER A 310 16.17 14.55 -8.62
C SER A 310 14.95 13.85 -8.02
N PRO A 311 14.79 13.84 -6.68
CA PRO A 311 13.61 13.25 -6.04
C PRO A 311 12.27 13.79 -6.60
N ASN A 312 12.21 15.08 -6.93
CA ASN A 312 11.03 15.69 -7.55
C ASN A 312 10.76 15.15 -8.96
N GLN A 313 11.80 14.95 -9.76
CA GLN A 313 11.68 14.34 -11.09
C GLN A 313 11.26 12.87 -11.02
N ALA A 314 11.79 12.12 -10.06
CA ALA A 314 11.36 10.75 -9.80
C ALA A 314 9.88 10.67 -9.37
N ALA A 315 9.42 11.61 -8.56
CA ALA A 315 8.00 11.72 -8.20
C ALA A 315 7.12 12.05 -9.41
N LEU A 316 7.55 12.97 -10.28
CA LEU A 316 6.86 13.28 -11.53
C LEU A 316 6.84 12.09 -12.50
N PHE A 317 7.89 11.28 -12.52
CA PHE A 317 7.94 10.06 -13.31
C PHE A 317 6.87 9.05 -12.84
N LEU A 318 6.73 8.86 -11.54
CA LEU A 318 5.66 8.03 -10.96
C LEU A 318 4.25 8.56 -11.25
N LEU A 319 4.09 9.86 -11.50
CA LEU A 319 2.80 10.46 -11.80
C LEU A 319 2.17 9.85 -13.07
N TYR A 320 2.95 9.46 -14.06
CA TYR A 320 2.44 8.78 -15.26
C TYR A 320 1.71 7.48 -14.91
N PHE A 321 2.27 6.68 -14.01
CA PHE A 321 1.62 5.48 -13.50
C PHE A 321 0.29 5.79 -12.81
N PHE A 322 0.27 6.82 -11.95
CA PHE A 322 -0.93 7.19 -11.20
C PHE A 322 -2.02 7.83 -12.07
N ILE A 323 -1.67 8.55 -13.13
CA ILE A 323 -2.64 9.06 -14.10
C ILE A 323 -3.34 7.89 -14.79
N GLY A 324 -2.58 6.91 -15.28
CA GLY A 324 -3.12 5.69 -15.85
C GLY A 324 -4.04 4.95 -14.86
N PHE A 325 -3.58 4.76 -13.64
CA PHE A 325 -4.32 4.13 -12.54
C PHE A 325 -5.65 4.86 -12.26
N GLY A 326 -5.63 6.17 -12.07
CA GLY A 326 -6.81 6.96 -11.72
C GLY A 326 -7.88 6.96 -12.81
N ILE A 327 -7.48 7.14 -14.06
CA ILE A 327 -8.40 7.10 -15.21
C ILE A 327 -9.01 5.70 -15.36
N ALA A 328 -8.18 4.67 -15.35
CA ALA A 328 -8.61 3.29 -15.57
C ALA A 328 -9.48 2.76 -14.41
N SER A 329 -9.24 3.18 -13.18
CA SER A 329 -10.04 2.84 -12.01
C SER A 329 -11.52 3.22 -12.20
N GLN A 330 -11.81 4.39 -12.81
CA GLN A 330 -13.18 4.83 -13.10
C GLN A 330 -13.87 3.92 -14.14
N TRP A 331 -13.12 3.46 -15.14
CA TRP A 331 -13.65 2.51 -16.13
C TRP A 331 -13.86 1.11 -15.52
N GLY A 332 -12.93 0.65 -14.69
CA GLY A 332 -13.06 -0.60 -13.94
C GLY A 332 -14.32 -0.63 -13.09
N GLY A 333 -14.59 0.44 -12.32
CA GLY A 333 -15.81 0.57 -11.53
C GLY A 333 -17.08 0.58 -12.37
N LYS A 334 -17.09 1.25 -13.54
CA LYS A 334 -18.24 1.23 -14.48
C LYS A 334 -18.51 -0.16 -15.06
N ILE A 335 -17.44 -0.91 -15.35
CA ILE A 335 -17.54 -2.28 -15.87
C ILE A 335 -18.10 -3.19 -14.78
N LEU A 336 -17.60 -3.06 -13.54
CA LEU A 336 -18.14 -3.80 -12.39
C LEU A 336 -19.65 -3.58 -12.24
N ASP A 337 -20.08 -2.31 -12.22
CA ASP A 337 -21.49 -1.96 -12.04
C ASP A 337 -22.39 -2.54 -13.15
N LYS A 338 -21.85 -2.67 -14.39
CA LYS A 338 -22.61 -3.14 -15.55
C LYS A 338 -22.50 -4.64 -15.85
N ARG A 339 -21.30 -5.21 -15.70
CA ARG A 339 -20.94 -6.56 -16.19
C ARG A 339 -20.33 -7.47 -15.11
N GLY A 340 -20.21 -7.00 -13.86
CA GLY A 340 -19.54 -7.72 -12.79
C GLY A 340 -18.02 -7.56 -12.79
N ALA A 341 -17.34 -8.18 -11.82
CA ALA A 341 -15.89 -7.98 -11.58
C ALA A 341 -15.01 -8.71 -12.61
N ARG A 342 -15.39 -9.90 -13.05
CA ARG A 342 -14.60 -10.77 -13.92
C ARG A 342 -14.02 -10.07 -15.15
N PRO A 343 -14.78 -9.34 -16.01
CA PRO A 343 -14.22 -8.69 -17.19
C PRO A 343 -13.26 -7.56 -16.83
N ALA A 344 -13.54 -6.79 -15.79
CA ALA A 344 -12.65 -5.72 -15.33
C ALA A 344 -11.32 -6.26 -14.81
N MET A 345 -11.34 -7.31 -13.99
CA MET A 345 -10.13 -7.96 -13.50
C MET A 345 -9.30 -8.55 -14.62
N LYS A 346 -9.93 -9.25 -15.60
CA LYS A 346 -9.21 -9.81 -16.76
C LYS A 346 -8.50 -8.73 -17.57
N ILE A 347 -9.20 -7.65 -17.90
CA ILE A 347 -8.62 -6.51 -18.62
C ILE A 347 -7.49 -5.91 -17.81
N GLY A 348 -7.71 -5.67 -16.52
CA GLY A 348 -6.73 -5.05 -15.64
C GLY A 348 -5.46 -5.88 -15.46
N CYS A 349 -5.59 -7.18 -15.20
CA CYS A 349 -4.45 -8.08 -15.04
C CYS A 349 -3.64 -8.20 -16.35
N ALA A 350 -4.33 -8.38 -17.50
CA ALA A 350 -3.64 -8.48 -18.79
C ALA A 350 -2.92 -7.18 -19.15
N LEU A 351 -3.62 -6.04 -19.04
CA LEU A 351 -3.05 -4.72 -19.32
C LEU A 351 -1.87 -4.40 -18.41
N GLY A 352 -1.98 -4.73 -17.11
CA GLY A 352 -0.91 -4.52 -16.16
C GLY A 352 0.30 -5.42 -16.41
N ALA A 353 0.08 -6.71 -16.68
CA ALA A 353 1.16 -7.65 -17.01
C ALA A 353 1.93 -7.21 -18.25
N VAL A 354 1.22 -6.86 -19.34
CA VAL A 354 1.85 -6.34 -20.55
C VAL A 354 2.52 -4.98 -20.31
N GLY A 355 1.89 -4.10 -19.52
CA GLY A 355 2.43 -2.80 -19.17
C GLY A 355 3.76 -2.90 -18.44
N PHE A 356 3.84 -3.71 -17.38
CA PHE A 356 5.09 -3.92 -16.64
C PHE A 356 6.15 -4.63 -17.48
N TYR A 357 5.76 -5.58 -18.32
CA TYR A 357 6.68 -6.27 -19.22
C TYR A 357 7.33 -5.30 -20.22
N LEU A 358 6.52 -4.46 -20.89
CA LEU A 358 7.03 -3.48 -21.83
C LEU A 358 7.81 -2.35 -21.14
N TRP A 359 7.38 -1.96 -19.94
CA TRP A 359 8.13 -0.98 -19.15
C TRP A 359 9.51 -1.54 -18.77
N ALA A 360 9.58 -2.81 -18.34
CA ALA A 360 10.83 -3.49 -18.06
C ALA A 360 11.79 -3.41 -19.26
N GLN A 361 11.32 -3.70 -20.49
CA GLN A 361 12.16 -3.64 -21.69
C GLN A 361 12.70 -2.24 -22.00
N LYS A 362 12.06 -1.18 -21.50
CA LYS A 362 12.43 0.22 -21.73
C LYS A 362 13.30 0.83 -20.63
N LEU A 363 13.56 0.11 -19.54
CA LEU A 363 14.41 0.61 -18.47
C LEU A 363 15.87 0.82 -18.92
N THR A 364 16.36 -0.04 -19.81
CA THR A 364 17.72 0.03 -20.35
C THR A 364 17.92 1.16 -21.39
N ASP A 365 16.84 1.76 -21.90
CA ASP A 365 16.95 2.92 -22.80
C ASP A 365 17.36 4.21 -22.04
N LEU A 366 17.34 4.19 -20.72
CA LEU A 366 17.71 5.30 -19.80
C LEU A 366 17.00 6.63 -20.15
N SER A 367 15.78 6.58 -20.66
CA SER A 367 14.99 7.72 -21.09
C SER A 367 13.63 7.76 -20.37
N MET A 368 13.38 8.80 -19.58
CA MET A 368 12.06 9.00 -18.97
C MET A 368 10.95 9.15 -20.01
N HIS A 369 11.27 9.81 -21.12
CA HIS A 369 10.28 10.14 -22.15
C HIS A 369 9.75 8.90 -22.83
N ASP A 370 10.59 7.90 -23.08
CA ASP A 370 10.19 6.70 -23.80
C ASP A 370 9.44 5.69 -22.90
N GLN A 371 9.51 5.88 -21.59
CA GLN A 371 8.92 4.97 -20.60
C GLN A 371 7.51 5.35 -20.16
N TRP A 372 7.10 6.64 -20.28
CA TRP A 372 5.82 7.10 -19.75
C TRP A 372 4.59 6.33 -20.25
N PRO A 373 4.49 5.90 -21.52
CA PRO A 373 3.31 5.19 -22.00
C PRO A 373 3.14 3.83 -21.31
N TYR A 374 4.25 3.15 -21.05
CA TYR A 374 4.26 1.82 -20.43
C TYR A 374 4.02 1.93 -18.94
N ALA A 375 4.56 2.96 -18.27
CA ALA A 375 4.24 3.28 -16.89
C ALA A 375 2.74 3.58 -16.71
N ALA A 376 2.16 4.40 -17.60
CA ALA A 376 0.73 4.69 -17.59
C ALA A 376 -0.11 3.43 -17.85
N MET A 377 0.34 2.55 -18.76
CA MET A 377 -0.35 1.29 -19.07
C MET A 377 -0.30 0.31 -17.90
N ALA A 378 0.84 0.19 -17.22
CA ALA A 378 0.97 -0.64 -16.00
C ALA A 378 0.04 -0.13 -14.88
N GLY A 379 0.02 1.19 -14.67
CA GLY A 379 -0.88 1.82 -13.72
C GLY A 379 -2.35 1.63 -14.09
N ALA A 380 -2.71 1.78 -15.36
CA ALA A 380 -4.05 1.53 -15.86
C ALA A 380 -4.50 0.08 -15.60
N GLY A 381 -3.62 -0.89 -15.79
CA GLY A 381 -3.89 -2.29 -15.50
C GLY A 381 -4.32 -2.49 -14.05
N ILE A 382 -3.54 -1.99 -13.09
CA ILE A 382 -3.88 -2.11 -11.68
C ILE A 382 -5.13 -1.29 -11.31
N GLY A 383 -5.32 -0.10 -11.91
CA GLY A 383 -6.52 0.70 -11.72
C GLY A 383 -7.79 -0.03 -12.14
N PHE A 384 -7.77 -0.75 -13.27
CA PHE A 384 -8.90 -1.53 -13.76
C PHE A 384 -9.30 -2.67 -12.82
N LEU A 385 -8.36 -3.30 -12.10
CA LEU A 385 -8.65 -4.49 -11.30
C LEU A 385 -8.92 -4.18 -9.82
N LEU A 386 -8.24 -3.17 -9.24
CA LEU A 386 -8.20 -2.99 -7.79
C LEU A 386 -9.57 -2.68 -7.17
N ALA A 387 -10.28 -1.70 -7.73
CA ALA A 387 -11.60 -1.33 -7.24
C ALA A 387 -12.64 -2.43 -7.51
N PRO A 388 -12.72 -3.05 -8.71
CA PRO A 388 -13.62 -4.16 -8.96
C PRO A 388 -13.39 -5.37 -8.06
N ALA A 389 -12.16 -5.85 -7.89
CA ALA A 389 -11.87 -7.00 -7.05
C ALA A 389 -12.21 -6.72 -5.57
N SER A 390 -11.82 -5.55 -5.05
CA SER A 390 -12.14 -5.17 -3.67
C SER A 390 -13.66 -5.01 -3.45
N THR A 391 -14.39 -4.45 -4.43
CA THR A 391 -15.84 -4.23 -4.32
C THR A 391 -16.60 -5.54 -4.43
N ASP A 392 -16.21 -6.43 -5.34
CA ASP A 392 -16.88 -7.72 -5.52
C ASP A 392 -16.68 -8.60 -4.29
N ALA A 393 -15.46 -8.68 -3.77
CA ALA A 393 -15.16 -9.38 -2.53
C ALA A 393 -16.08 -8.93 -1.38
N VAL A 394 -16.26 -7.63 -1.20
CA VAL A 394 -17.15 -7.09 -0.15
C VAL A 394 -18.62 -7.34 -0.44
N ASN A 395 -19.05 -7.23 -1.69
CA ASN A 395 -20.47 -7.45 -2.05
C ASN A 395 -20.90 -8.92 -1.92
N ARG A 396 -19.96 -9.87 -1.99
CA ARG A 396 -20.23 -11.31 -1.85
C ARG A 396 -20.32 -11.80 -0.42
N SER A 397 -19.89 -11.02 0.53
CA SER A 397 -19.96 -11.35 1.95
C SER A 397 -21.40 -11.30 2.48
N ILE A 398 -22.29 -12.14 1.92
CA ILE A 398 -23.67 -12.28 2.39
C ILE A 398 -23.63 -12.97 3.77
N GLY A 399 -23.86 -12.19 4.84
CA GLY A 399 -23.81 -12.68 6.23
C GLY A 399 -22.60 -12.25 7.04
N ALA A 400 -21.44 -11.99 6.42
CA ALA A 400 -20.31 -11.36 7.08
C ALA A 400 -20.49 -9.83 7.14
N SER A 401 -19.74 -9.19 8.02
CA SER A 401 -19.79 -7.75 8.17
C SER A 401 -18.86 -7.05 7.17
N TYR A 402 -19.21 -5.83 6.76
CA TYR A 402 -18.39 -5.05 5.82
C TYR A 402 -16.99 -4.72 6.38
N GLY A 403 -16.89 -4.47 7.68
CA GLY A 403 -15.63 -4.19 8.34
C GLY A 403 -14.72 -5.41 8.39
N GLU A 404 -15.29 -6.58 8.69
CA GLU A 404 -14.57 -7.86 8.70
C GLU A 404 -13.96 -8.18 7.32
N VAL A 405 -14.78 -8.19 6.26
CA VAL A 405 -14.32 -8.50 4.92
C VAL A 405 -13.32 -7.48 4.40
N THR A 406 -13.52 -6.20 4.74
CA THR A 406 -12.53 -5.16 4.45
C THR A 406 -11.24 -5.41 5.21
N GLY A 407 -11.32 -5.80 6.48
CA GLY A 407 -10.17 -6.18 7.29
C GLY A 407 -9.38 -7.33 6.66
N ILE A 408 -10.07 -8.41 6.25
CA ILE A 408 -9.46 -9.57 5.57
C ILE A 408 -8.75 -9.13 4.28
N THR A 409 -9.47 -8.46 3.39
CA THR A 409 -8.90 -8.06 2.09
C THR A 409 -7.72 -7.12 2.23
N GLN A 410 -7.74 -6.20 3.18
CA GLN A 410 -6.62 -5.29 3.45
C GLN A 410 -5.44 -6.01 4.11
N THR A 411 -5.69 -6.99 4.98
CA THR A 411 -4.66 -7.85 5.57
C THR A 411 -3.92 -8.62 4.47
N VAL A 412 -4.66 -9.27 3.56
CA VAL A 412 -4.10 -9.97 2.39
C VAL A 412 -3.24 -9.04 1.53
N ARG A 413 -3.72 -7.83 1.27
CA ARG A 413 -3.03 -6.81 0.47
C ARG A 413 -1.72 -6.34 1.12
N ASN A 414 -1.74 -6.05 2.41
CA ASN A 414 -0.54 -5.58 3.12
C ASN A 414 0.53 -6.67 3.23
N TYR A 415 0.09 -7.92 3.48
CA TYR A 415 1.01 -9.05 3.52
C TYR A 415 1.67 -9.30 2.16
N ALA A 416 0.89 -9.26 1.08
CA ALA A 416 1.39 -9.35 -0.28
C ALA A 416 2.39 -8.23 -0.62
N ALA A 417 2.10 -6.99 -0.21
CA ALA A 417 3.00 -5.86 -0.40
C ALA A 417 4.35 -6.06 0.32
N ALA A 418 4.32 -6.58 1.56
CA ALA A 418 5.54 -6.88 2.32
C ALA A 418 6.37 -7.99 1.66
N ILE A 419 5.72 -9.07 1.19
CA ILE A 419 6.38 -10.13 0.43
C ILE A 419 6.99 -9.56 -0.87
N GLY A 420 6.21 -8.77 -1.63
CA GLY A 420 6.67 -8.17 -2.88
C GLY A 420 7.91 -7.31 -2.68
N MET A 421 7.91 -6.45 -1.65
CA MET A 421 9.08 -5.64 -1.29
C MET A 421 10.29 -6.52 -0.97
N ALA A 422 10.13 -7.54 -0.14
CA ALA A 422 11.23 -8.42 0.26
C ALA A 422 11.83 -9.19 -0.93
N VAL A 423 10.96 -9.81 -1.74
CA VAL A 423 11.39 -10.60 -2.90
C VAL A 423 12.09 -9.71 -3.93
N PHE A 424 11.47 -8.59 -4.30
CA PHE A 424 12.02 -7.72 -5.34
C PHE A 424 13.26 -6.95 -4.88
N SER A 425 13.36 -6.58 -3.59
CA SER A 425 14.60 -6.02 -3.04
C SER A 425 15.74 -7.02 -3.11
N THR A 426 15.47 -8.30 -2.83
CA THR A 426 16.47 -9.37 -2.94
C THR A 426 16.92 -9.59 -4.38
N VAL A 427 15.96 -9.61 -5.33
CA VAL A 427 16.27 -9.71 -6.76
C VAL A 427 17.13 -8.52 -7.20
N LEU A 428 16.73 -7.30 -6.86
CA LEU A 428 17.49 -6.10 -7.18
C LEU A 428 18.91 -6.16 -6.62
N ALA A 429 19.06 -6.45 -5.32
CA ALA A 429 20.37 -6.48 -4.67
C ALA A 429 21.29 -7.54 -5.27
N HIS A 430 20.76 -8.75 -5.50
CA HIS A 430 21.57 -9.85 -6.04
C HIS A 430 21.99 -9.61 -7.49
N VAL A 431 21.04 -9.20 -8.35
CA VAL A 431 21.35 -8.95 -9.77
C VAL A 431 22.25 -7.75 -9.94
N SER A 432 22.01 -6.64 -9.20
CA SER A 432 22.89 -5.46 -9.29
C SER A 432 24.31 -5.75 -8.77
N ALA A 433 24.44 -6.49 -7.66
CA ALA A 433 25.75 -6.87 -7.16
C ALA A 433 26.56 -7.70 -8.18
N ASN A 434 25.93 -8.72 -8.77
CA ASN A 434 26.59 -9.55 -9.77
C ASN A 434 27.01 -8.74 -11.02
N ARG A 435 26.10 -7.91 -11.57
CA ARG A 435 26.39 -7.08 -12.74
C ARG A 435 27.51 -6.07 -12.48
N ILE A 436 27.46 -5.36 -11.34
CA ILE A 436 28.50 -4.41 -10.96
C ILE A 436 29.83 -5.13 -10.74
N THR A 437 29.83 -6.35 -10.18
CA THR A 437 31.05 -7.17 -10.04
C THR A 437 31.66 -7.49 -11.40
N ASP A 438 30.84 -7.91 -12.37
CA ASP A 438 31.28 -8.20 -13.73
C ASP A 438 31.90 -6.94 -14.36
N THR A 439 31.19 -5.82 -14.32
CA THR A 439 31.65 -4.51 -14.84
C THR A 439 32.97 -4.05 -14.22
N LEU A 440 33.14 -4.19 -12.89
CA LEU A 440 34.38 -3.80 -12.19
C LEU A 440 35.53 -4.75 -12.52
N THR A 441 35.23 -6.05 -12.67
CA THR A 441 36.25 -7.06 -13.05
C THR A 441 36.75 -6.84 -14.48
N GLU A 442 35.85 -6.55 -15.43
CA GLU A 442 36.22 -6.19 -16.81
C GLU A 442 37.09 -4.93 -16.88
N ARG A 443 36.97 -4.03 -15.90
CA ARG A 443 37.79 -2.82 -15.76
C ARG A 443 39.10 -3.03 -14.98
N GLY A 444 39.43 -4.29 -14.67
CA GLY A 444 40.74 -4.66 -14.12
C GLY A 444 40.80 -4.70 -12.58
N LEU A 445 39.69 -4.62 -11.85
CA LEU A 445 39.70 -4.93 -10.42
C LEU A 445 39.81 -6.46 -10.21
N PRO A 446 40.58 -6.90 -9.20
CA PRO A 446 40.58 -8.29 -8.80
C PRO A 446 39.16 -8.75 -8.40
N PRO A 447 38.72 -9.96 -8.75
CA PRO A 447 37.35 -10.42 -8.50
C PRO A 447 36.89 -10.26 -7.03
N ALA A 448 37.73 -10.54 -6.06
CA ALA A 448 37.41 -10.40 -4.65
C ALA A 448 37.21 -8.92 -4.22
N GLU A 449 37.98 -7.98 -4.80
CA GLU A 449 37.78 -6.53 -4.56
C GLU A 449 36.56 -5.98 -5.30
N ALA A 450 36.33 -6.49 -6.51
CA ALA A 450 35.16 -6.15 -7.30
C ALA A 450 33.87 -6.57 -6.58
N GLU A 451 33.79 -7.81 -6.07
CA GLU A 451 32.65 -8.32 -5.30
C GLU A 451 32.41 -7.50 -4.02
N ALA A 452 33.46 -7.25 -3.23
CA ALA A 452 33.35 -6.45 -2.01
C ALA A 452 32.92 -4.99 -2.29
N THR A 453 33.34 -4.44 -3.44
CA THR A 453 32.97 -3.07 -3.85
C THR A 453 31.56 -3.03 -4.40
N ALA A 454 31.19 -3.99 -5.24
CA ALA A 454 29.83 -4.13 -5.78
C ALA A 454 28.78 -4.28 -4.68
N GLY A 455 29.06 -5.10 -3.64
CA GLY A 455 28.19 -5.23 -2.47
C GLY A 455 27.96 -3.90 -1.76
N ARG A 456 29.04 -3.12 -1.51
CA ARG A 456 28.94 -1.80 -0.88
C ARG A 456 28.20 -0.78 -1.76
N VAL A 457 28.40 -0.80 -3.08
CA VAL A 457 27.70 0.09 -4.01
C VAL A 457 26.22 -0.28 -4.07
N ALA A 458 25.89 -1.57 -4.17
CA ALA A 458 24.50 -2.04 -4.18
C ALA A 458 23.77 -1.68 -2.87
N GLU A 459 24.44 -1.81 -1.72
CA GLU A 459 23.91 -1.45 -0.41
C GLU A 459 23.74 0.07 -0.27
N ALA A 460 24.70 0.86 -0.71
CA ALA A 460 24.61 2.32 -0.70
C ALA A 460 23.49 2.83 -1.60
N VAL A 461 23.29 2.23 -2.76
CA VAL A 461 22.25 2.60 -3.73
C VAL A 461 20.85 2.22 -3.22
N THR A 462 20.71 1.08 -2.57
CA THR A 462 19.42 0.63 -2.01
C THR A 462 19.10 1.27 -0.66
N GLY A 463 20.13 1.68 0.10
CA GLY A 463 20.01 2.28 1.43
C GLY A 463 20.02 3.81 1.46
N HIS A 464 20.62 4.47 0.46
CA HIS A 464 20.73 5.94 0.38
C HIS A 464 20.49 6.41 -1.06
N PRO A 465 19.38 7.07 -1.35
CA PRO A 465 19.07 7.60 -2.69
C PRO A 465 20.09 8.64 -3.21
N ASP A 466 20.87 9.25 -2.32
CA ASP A 466 21.86 10.28 -2.66
C ASP A 466 23.18 9.72 -3.20
N GLY A 467 23.27 8.40 -3.43
CA GLY A 467 24.32 7.63 -4.10
C GLY A 467 25.63 8.33 -4.45
N ARG A 468 26.28 9.00 -3.48
CA ARG A 468 27.63 9.53 -3.69
C ARG A 468 28.62 8.38 -3.65
N ALA A 469 29.21 8.10 -4.82
CA ALA A 469 30.33 7.17 -4.90
C ALA A 469 31.45 7.58 -3.90
N PRO A 470 32.14 6.60 -3.29
CA PRO A 470 33.28 6.90 -2.42
C PRO A 470 34.28 7.79 -3.13
N THR A 471 34.52 8.98 -2.60
CA THR A 471 35.54 9.91 -3.12
C THR A 471 36.87 9.58 -2.51
N GLY A 472 37.89 9.27 -3.34
CA GLY A 472 39.25 8.97 -2.93
C GLY A 472 40.16 8.70 -4.14
N ASP A 473 41.49 8.66 -3.94
CA ASP A 473 42.47 8.41 -5.00
C ASP A 473 42.91 6.94 -5.16
N GLY A 474 42.20 6.01 -4.47
CA GLY A 474 42.52 4.58 -4.51
C GLY A 474 42.07 3.87 -5.80
N PRO A 475 42.52 2.63 -6.06
CA PRO A 475 42.14 1.84 -7.25
C PRO A 475 40.65 1.71 -7.41
N VAL A 476 39.91 1.55 -6.31
CA VAL A 476 38.44 1.47 -6.25
C VAL A 476 37.81 2.78 -6.72
N ALA A 477 38.27 3.93 -6.25
CA ALA A 477 37.77 5.24 -6.65
C ALA A 477 38.01 5.52 -8.13
N LYS A 478 39.19 5.14 -8.67
CA LYS A 478 39.52 5.25 -10.10
C LYS A 478 38.65 4.36 -10.96
N ALA A 479 38.38 3.11 -10.54
CA ALA A 479 37.49 2.20 -11.26
C ALA A 479 36.04 2.72 -11.25
N LEU A 480 35.58 3.32 -10.15
CA LEU A 480 34.25 3.91 -10.02
C LEU A 480 34.10 5.21 -10.81
N GLN A 481 35.14 6.07 -10.90
CA GLN A 481 35.11 7.32 -11.68
C GLN A 481 34.87 7.10 -13.16
N GLY A 482 35.38 5.99 -13.74
CA GLY A 482 35.11 5.62 -15.15
C GLY A 482 33.89 4.72 -15.35
N ALA A 483 33.31 4.17 -14.28
CA ALA A 483 32.26 3.15 -14.34
C ALA A 483 30.84 3.73 -14.19
N GLY A 484 30.66 5.02 -13.93
CA GLY A 484 29.37 5.60 -13.54
C GLY A 484 28.23 5.25 -14.50
N ASP A 485 28.44 5.37 -15.81
CA ASP A 485 27.42 5.05 -16.81
C ASP A 485 27.16 3.54 -16.92
N ALA A 486 28.20 2.71 -16.79
CA ALA A 486 28.04 1.26 -16.76
C ALA A 486 27.26 0.80 -15.52
N ILE A 487 27.58 1.34 -14.34
CA ILE A 487 26.86 1.03 -13.10
C ILE A 487 25.38 1.46 -13.19
N ARG A 488 25.09 2.59 -13.85
CA ARG A 488 23.70 3.01 -14.11
C ARG A 488 22.97 1.99 -14.99
N MET A 489 23.64 1.46 -16.00
CA MET A 489 23.09 0.43 -16.87
C MET A 489 22.91 -0.89 -16.11
N ASP A 490 23.90 -1.33 -15.34
CA ASP A 490 23.82 -2.53 -14.49
C ASP A 490 22.62 -2.46 -13.53
N PHE A 491 22.39 -1.28 -12.96
CA PHE A 491 21.25 -1.05 -12.08
C PHE A 491 19.93 -0.99 -12.84
N ALA A 492 19.90 -0.47 -14.07
CA ALA A 492 18.73 -0.50 -14.94
C ALA A 492 18.37 -1.94 -15.33
N GLU A 493 19.35 -2.77 -15.68
CA GLU A 493 19.16 -4.19 -15.99
C GLU A 493 18.69 -4.99 -14.76
N ALA A 494 19.20 -4.67 -13.57
CA ALA A 494 18.71 -5.28 -12.34
C ALA A 494 17.24 -4.91 -12.04
N ASN A 495 16.84 -3.66 -12.24
CA ASN A 495 15.45 -3.24 -12.16
C ASN A 495 14.57 -3.88 -13.22
N GLN A 496 15.09 -4.17 -14.40
CA GLN A 496 14.36 -4.90 -15.44
C GLN A 496 13.83 -6.24 -14.92
N TRP A 497 14.66 -7.01 -14.19
CA TRP A 497 14.23 -8.26 -13.56
C TRP A 497 13.14 -8.07 -12.50
N VAL A 498 13.21 -6.99 -11.72
CA VAL A 498 12.18 -6.64 -10.75
C VAL A 498 10.84 -6.38 -11.46
N PHE A 499 10.85 -5.61 -12.55
CA PHE A 499 9.63 -5.30 -13.30
C PHE A 499 9.08 -6.52 -14.06
N TYR A 500 9.94 -7.42 -14.54
CA TYR A 500 9.48 -8.73 -15.05
C TYR A 500 8.80 -9.55 -13.95
N GLY A 501 9.32 -9.53 -12.73
CA GLY A 501 8.68 -10.17 -11.57
C GLY A 501 7.28 -9.59 -11.31
N MET A 502 7.12 -8.28 -11.40
CA MET A 502 5.81 -7.62 -11.28
C MET A 502 4.86 -8.01 -12.41
N ALA A 503 5.36 -8.12 -13.65
CA ALA A 503 4.60 -8.59 -14.80
C ALA A 503 4.12 -10.04 -14.59
N ILE A 504 5.00 -10.92 -14.10
CA ILE A 504 4.67 -12.33 -13.77
C ILE A 504 3.59 -12.38 -12.68
N ALA A 505 3.70 -11.58 -11.63
CA ALA A 505 2.69 -11.53 -10.57
C ALA A 505 1.29 -11.19 -11.15
N LEU A 506 1.20 -10.21 -12.05
CA LEU A 506 -0.06 -9.86 -12.70
C LEU A 506 -0.52 -10.89 -13.74
N ALA A 507 0.39 -11.59 -14.40
CA ALA A 507 0.05 -12.72 -15.26
C ALA A 507 -0.55 -13.89 -14.45
N VAL A 508 -0.02 -14.17 -13.26
CA VAL A 508 -0.63 -15.14 -12.33
C VAL A 508 -1.99 -14.66 -11.85
N ALA A 509 -2.13 -13.38 -11.49
CA ALA A 509 -3.43 -12.78 -11.17
C ALA A 509 -4.44 -12.94 -12.30
N PHE A 510 -4.01 -12.82 -13.56
CA PHE A 510 -4.86 -13.03 -14.74
C PHE A 510 -5.40 -14.46 -14.81
N LEU A 511 -4.57 -15.48 -14.52
CA LEU A 511 -5.01 -16.89 -14.49
C LEU A 511 -6.11 -17.09 -13.45
N PHE A 512 -5.99 -16.50 -12.25
CA PHE A 512 -7.06 -16.52 -11.25
C PHE A 512 -8.30 -15.76 -11.73
N ALA A 513 -8.15 -14.60 -12.36
CA ALA A 513 -9.27 -13.84 -12.90
C ALA A 513 -10.04 -14.60 -14.00
N LEU A 514 -9.38 -15.49 -14.76
CA LEU A 514 -10.04 -16.40 -15.72
C LEU A 514 -10.97 -17.38 -15.01
N ALA A 515 -10.57 -17.88 -13.84
CA ALA A 515 -11.32 -18.86 -13.05
C ALA A 515 -12.47 -18.25 -12.24
N HIS A 516 -12.61 -16.93 -12.22
CA HIS A 516 -13.70 -16.24 -11.51
C HIS A 516 -15.05 -16.58 -12.11
N PRO A 517 -16.09 -16.94 -11.30
CA PRO A 517 -17.39 -17.41 -11.79
C PRO A 517 -18.16 -16.35 -12.60
N GLY A 518 -17.88 -15.05 -12.39
CA GLY A 518 -18.46 -13.96 -13.18
C GLY A 518 -19.92 -13.62 -12.83
N THR A 519 -20.49 -14.25 -11.81
CA THR A 519 -21.84 -13.95 -11.33
C THR A 519 -21.89 -12.53 -10.76
N ARG A 520 -22.89 -11.76 -11.16
CA ARG A 520 -23.10 -10.40 -10.66
C ARG A 520 -23.87 -10.45 -9.34
N VAL A 521 -23.35 -9.77 -8.32
CA VAL A 521 -24.10 -9.55 -7.08
C VAL A 521 -25.16 -8.47 -7.36
N THR A 522 -26.44 -8.88 -7.44
CA THR A 522 -27.58 -7.97 -7.51
C THR A 522 -28.14 -7.79 -6.10
N GLY A 523 -28.44 -6.54 -5.71
CA GLY A 523 -28.95 -6.22 -4.36
C GLY A 523 -30.36 -6.74 -4.04
N LYS A 524 -30.90 -7.69 -4.82
CA LYS A 524 -32.12 -8.42 -4.47
C LYS A 524 -31.76 -9.59 -3.56
N PRO A 525 -32.46 -9.75 -2.41
CA PRO A 525 -32.40 -11.00 -1.67
C PRO A 525 -32.76 -12.16 -2.62
N PRO A 526 -32.24 -13.38 -2.41
CA PRO A 526 -32.77 -14.54 -3.11
C PRO A 526 -34.29 -14.60 -2.86
N GLU A 527 -35.07 -14.66 -3.93
CA GLU A 527 -36.47 -15.00 -3.83
C GLU A 527 -36.51 -16.41 -3.22
N GLU A 528 -37.13 -16.51 -2.00
CA GLU A 528 -37.36 -17.77 -1.31
C GLU A 528 -38.31 -18.67 -2.13
#